data_e1986e5ea485c97e4cd24ccdca5f8d7c
#
_entry.id   e1986e5ea485c97e4cd24ccdca5f8d7c
#
_cell.length_a   1.000
_cell.length_b   1.000
_cell.length_c   1.000
_cell.angle_alpha   90.00
_cell.angle_beta   90.00
_cell.angle_gamma   90.00
#
_symmetry.space_group_name_H-M   'P 1'
#
loop_
_entity.id
_entity.type
_entity.pdbx_description
1 polymer ?
#
loop_
_entity_poly.entity_id
_entity_poly.type
_entity_poly.pdbx_seq_one_letter_code
_entity_poly.pdbx_strand_id
1 'polypeptide(L)'
;MTTQDTLTIAGRAYSSRLLVGTGKYKDFEQTRAALDASGTEIVTVAIRRTNIGQNPGEPNLLDYVPMSKFTLLPNTAGCYSADDAVRTLRLARELLDGHALVKLEVLGDPHTLFPNMPETLKATKTLVDEGFQVMVYCTDDPIQCRMLEDMGAVAVMPLASLIGSGMGILNPWNLRLIIDQARVPVVVDAGVGTASDAAIAAARDPVLMASAMKKGVESGREAFLAGRMPKKLYSGAPSSPTEGLITAAPGAAK
;
A
#
# COMPACT_ATOMS: atom_id res chain seq x y z
N MET A 1 17.96 -5.95 22.73
CA MET A 1 17.87 -6.02 21.25
C MET A 1 16.51 -5.45 20.87
N THR A 2 16.45 -4.26 20.32
CA THR A 2 15.22 -3.70 19.77
C THR A 2 14.85 -4.56 18.57
N THR A 3 13.76 -5.29 18.65
CA THR A 3 13.17 -5.98 17.50
C THR A 3 12.91 -4.91 16.45
N GLN A 4 13.58 -5.02 15.31
CA GLN A 4 13.36 -4.10 14.19
C GLN A 4 11.89 -4.21 13.78
N ASP A 5 11.16 -3.10 13.80
CA ASP A 5 9.76 -3.04 13.42
C ASP A 5 9.61 -3.20 11.90
N THR A 6 9.41 -4.41 11.43
CA THR A 6 9.33 -4.75 10.01
C THR A 6 7.90 -5.06 9.57
N LEU A 7 7.61 -4.78 8.30
CA LEU A 7 6.42 -5.25 7.60
C LEU A 7 6.74 -6.60 6.95
N THR A 8 5.98 -7.65 7.26
CA THR A 8 6.19 -8.95 6.62
C THR A 8 5.06 -9.22 5.63
N ILE A 9 5.40 -9.45 4.36
CA ILE A 9 4.46 -9.82 3.29
C ILE A 9 4.97 -11.09 2.61
N ALA A 10 4.13 -12.10 2.47
CA ALA A 10 4.48 -13.39 1.86
C ALA A 10 5.77 -14.00 2.41
N GLY A 11 6.01 -13.89 3.72
CA GLY A 11 7.20 -14.41 4.40
C GLY A 11 8.46 -13.56 4.26
N ARG A 12 8.46 -12.47 3.48
CA ARG A 12 9.58 -11.54 3.34
C ARG A 12 9.38 -10.32 4.23
N ALA A 13 10.42 -9.95 4.97
CA ALA A 13 10.43 -8.76 5.82
C ALA A 13 10.90 -7.52 5.05
N TYR A 14 10.23 -6.39 5.28
CA TYR A 14 10.52 -5.08 4.70
C TYR A 14 10.66 -4.05 5.81
N SER A 15 11.59 -3.13 5.66
CA SER A 15 11.77 -2.01 6.59
C SER A 15 10.83 -0.85 6.27
N SER A 16 10.51 -0.66 4.99
CA SER A 16 9.56 0.35 4.53
C SER A 16 8.12 -0.15 4.57
N ARG A 17 7.21 0.70 5.07
CA ARG A 17 5.76 0.47 5.03
C ARG A 17 5.08 1.22 3.88
N LEU A 18 5.85 1.91 3.04
CA LEU A 18 5.36 2.63 1.88
C LEU A 18 5.60 1.80 0.62
N LEU A 19 4.53 1.55 -0.13
CA LEU A 19 4.56 0.98 -1.47
C LEU A 19 4.37 2.11 -2.47
N VAL A 20 5.12 2.10 -3.58
CA VAL A 20 5.06 3.17 -4.59
C VAL A 20 4.87 2.58 -5.98
N GLY A 21 4.07 3.23 -6.80
CA GLY A 21 3.84 2.86 -8.19
C GLY A 21 4.79 3.52 -9.18
N THR A 22 4.74 3.06 -10.41
CA THR A 22 5.57 3.55 -11.52
C THR A 22 4.78 4.32 -12.57
N GLY A 23 3.48 4.49 -12.37
CA GLY A 23 2.61 5.18 -13.33
C GLY A 23 2.65 6.71 -13.21
N LYS A 24 2.41 7.41 -14.36
CA LYS A 24 2.18 8.86 -14.44
C LYS A 24 3.39 9.76 -14.14
N TYR A 25 4.58 9.24 -13.93
CA TYR A 25 5.80 10.06 -13.93
C TYR A 25 6.12 10.53 -15.35
N LYS A 26 6.87 11.61 -15.45
CA LYS A 26 7.28 12.19 -16.74
C LYS A 26 8.14 11.23 -17.55
N ASP A 27 9.06 10.56 -16.89
CA ASP A 27 10.03 9.63 -17.47
C ASP A 27 10.52 8.62 -16.41
N PHE A 28 11.35 7.67 -16.81
CA PHE A 28 11.87 6.64 -15.89
C PHE A 28 12.94 7.19 -14.95
N GLU A 29 13.66 8.25 -15.30
CA GLU A 29 14.59 8.95 -14.41
C GLU A 29 13.85 9.59 -13.24
N GLN A 30 12.74 10.27 -13.49
CA GLN A 30 11.91 10.84 -12.44
C GLN A 30 11.26 9.73 -11.58
N THR A 31 10.83 8.63 -12.19
CA THR A 31 10.33 7.44 -11.48
C THR A 31 11.38 6.94 -10.50
N ARG A 32 12.61 6.70 -10.97
CA ARG A 32 13.72 6.23 -10.13
C ARG A 32 14.03 7.20 -9.00
N ALA A 33 14.12 8.50 -9.30
CA ALA A 33 14.40 9.53 -8.29
C ALA A 33 13.32 9.57 -7.19
N ALA A 34 12.04 9.42 -7.55
CA ALA A 34 10.94 9.36 -6.60
C ALA A 34 10.99 8.08 -5.76
N LEU A 35 11.26 6.91 -6.35
CA LEU A 35 11.42 5.66 -5.63
C LEU A 35 12.58 5.73 -4.62
N ASP A 36 13.72 6.28 -5.02
CA ASP A 36 14.87 6.46 -4.13
C ASP A 36 14.54 7.41 -2.96
N ALA A 37 13.87 8.53 -3.23
CA ALA A 37 13.47 9.50 -2.20
C ALA A 37 12.43 8.96 -1.23
N SER A 38 11.54 8.05 -1.70
CA SER A 38 10.50 7.42 -0.88
C SER A 38 11.05 6.38 0.10
N GLY A 39 12.22 5.82 -0.19
CA GLY A 39 12.76 4.68 0.56
C GLY A 39 11.91 3.41 0.46
N THR A 40 11.04 3.31 -0.54
CA THR A 40 10.22 2.11 -0.77
C THR A 40 11.08 0.90 -1.11
N GLU A 41 10.63 -0.27 -0.72
CA GLU A 41 11.24 -1.55 -1.09
C GLU A 41 10.32 -2.36 -2.01
N ILE A 42 9.02 -2.01 -2.09
CA ILE A 42 8.03 -2.66 -2.95
C ILE A 42 7.51 -1.65 -3.97
N VAL A 43 7.60 -2.01 -5.25
CA VAL A 43 7.25 -1.12 -6.36
C VAL A 43 6.17 -1.76 -7.22
N THR A 44 5.01 -1.10 -7.35
CA THR A 44 3.93 -1.60 -8.20
C THR A 44 4.17 -1.26 -9.67
N VAL A 45 3.89 -2.23 -10.54
CA VAL A 45 4.11 -2.10 -11.99
C VAL A 45 2.86 -2.54 -12.76
N ALA A 46 2.30 -1.63 -13.55
CA ALA A 46 1.17 -1.93 -14.42
C ALA A 46 1.62 -2.66 -15.69
N ILE A 47 1.50 -3.98 -15.72
CA ILE A 47 2.00 -4.86 -16.79
C ILE A 47 1.46 -4.48 -18.17
N ARG A 48 0.19 -4.08 -18.25
CA ARG A 48 -0.43 -3.71 -19.53
C ARG A 48 0.04 -2.37 -20.11
N ARG A 49 0.75 -1.56 -19.33
CA ARG A 49 1.09 -0.16 -19.69
C ARG A 49 2.59 0.12 -19.66
N THR A 50 3.40 -0.81 -19.21
CA THR A 50 4.81 -0.59 -18.96
C THR A 50 5.64 -1.69 -19.64
N ASN A 51 6.63 -1.30 -20.44
CA ASN A 51 7.59 -2.26 -20.98
C ASN A 51 8.51 -2.75 -19.86
N ILE A 52 8.47 -4.06 -19.62
CA ILE A 52 9.34 -4.80 -18.68
C ILE A 52 10.13 -5.89 -19.42
N GLY A 53 10.29 -5.74 -20.74
CA GLY A 53 11.01 -6.66 -21.61
C GLY A 53 10.17 -7.26 -22.76
N GLN A 54 8.84 -7.02 -22.78
CA GLN A 54 7.97 -7.53 -23.83
C GLN A 54 8.13 -6.85 -25.20
N ASN A 55 8.70 -5.64 -25.23
CA ASN A 55 8.96 -4.88 -26.45
C ASN A 55 10.46 -4.62 -26.60
N PRO A 56 11.20 -5.47 -27.32
CA PRO A 56 12.63 -5.23 -27.58
C PRO A 56 12.86 -3.92 -28.35
N GLY A 57 13.83 -3.12 -27.91
CA GLY A 57 14.17 -1.83 -28.53
C GLY A 57 13.42 -0.62 -27.98
N GLU A 58 12.42 -0.82 -27.12
CA GLU A 58 11.80 0.25 -26.34
C GLU A 58 12.45 0.38 -24.96
N PRO A 59 12.42 1.58 -24.32
CA PRO A 59 12.91 1.74 -22.95
C PRO A 59 12.25 0.73 -22.00
N ASN A 60 13.08 0.01 -21.23
CA ASN A 60 12.64 -1.00 -20.28
C ASN A 60 12.67 -0.41 -18.87
N LEU A 61 11.54 -0.52 -18.15
CA LEU A 61 11.46 -0.06 -16.77
C LEU A 61 12.50 -0.74 -15.86
N LEU A 62 12.83 -2.02 -16.12
CA LEU A 62 13.76 -2.78 -15.27
C LEU A 62 15.19 -2.24 -15.28
N ASP A 63 15.56 -1.44 -16.30
CA ASP A 63 16.86 -0.74 -16.34
C ASP A 63 16.93 0.37 -15.27
N TYR A 64 15.79 0.92 -14.87
CA TYR A 64 15.68 1.99 -13.88
C TYR A 64 15.20 1.49 -12.52
N VAL A 65 14.46 0.38 -12.49
CA VAL A 65 13.88 -0.24 -11.28
C VAL A 65 14.34 -1.69 -11.20
N PRO A 66 15.62 -1.93 -10.87
CA PRO A 66 16.19 -3.27 -10.90
C PRO A 66 15.63 -4.14 -9.76
N MET A 67 15.34 -5.41 -10.08
CA MET A 67 14.86 -6.42 -9.12
C MET A 67 15.88 -6.74 -8.02
N SER A 68 17.14 -6.42 -8.21
CA SER A 68 18.18 -6.55 -7.18
C SER A 68 18.00 -5.56 -6.01
N LYS A 69 17.31 -4.44 -6.26
CA LYS A 69 17.06 -3.38 -5.27
C LYS A 69 15.62 -3.39 -4.77
N PHE A 70 14.67 -3.64 -5.65
CA PHE A 70 13.24 -3.54 -5.36
C PHE A 70 12.55 -4.90 -5.52
N THR A 71 11.55 -5.14 -4.68
CA THR A 71 10.56 -6.18 -4.94
C THR A 71 9.52 -5.61 -5.89
N LEU A 72 9.43 -6.17 -7.09
CA LEU A 72 8.37 -5.80 -8.02
C LEU A 72 7.04 -6.37 -7.55
N LEU A 73 5.99 -5.58 -7.74
CA LEU A 73 4.61 -5.96 -7.48
C LEU A 73 3.78 -5.73 -8.76
N PRO A 74 3.85 -6.67 -9.73
CA PRO A 74 3.06 -6.60 -10.95
C PRO A 74 1.58 -6.48 -10.64
N ASN A 75 0.86 -5.57 -11.30
CA ASN A 75 -0.55 -5.36 -11.07
C ASN A 75 -1.41 -5.46 -12.33
N THR A 76 -2.70 -5.64 -12.11
CA THR A 76 -3.73 -5.76 -13.14
C THR A 76 -4.51 -4.46 -13.37
N ALA A 77 -3.87 -3.31 -13.16
CA ALA A 77 -4.51 -2.02 -13.36
C ALA A 77 -5.18 -1.90 -14.74
N GLY A 78 -6.46 -1.56 -14.72
CA GLY A 78 -7.30 -1.45 -15.91
C GLY A 78 -7.87 -2.78 -16.42
N CYS A 79 -7.90 -3.84 -15.62
CA CYS A 79 -8.69 -5.03 -15.87
C CYS A 79 -10.09 -4.89 -15.28
N TYR A 80 -11.11 -5.33 -16.04
CA TYR A 80 -12.52 -5.25 -15.66
C TYR A 80 -13.19 -6.63 -15.52
N SER A 81 -12.44 -7.70 -15.71
CA SER A 81 -12.89 -9.08 -15.51
C SER A 81 -11.81 -9.93 -14.82
N ALA A 82 -12.24 -10.98 -14.15
CA ALA A 82 -11.34 -11.97 -13.55
C ALA A 82 -10.42 -12.60 -14.59
N ASP A 83 -10.97 -12.95 -15.75
CA ASP A 83 -10.23 -13.66 -16.81
C ASP A 83 -9.11 -12.77 -17.39
N ASP A 84 -9.36 -11.46 -17.59
CA ASP A 84 -8.33 -10.50 -18.00
C ASP A 84 -7.25 -10.32 -16.96
N ALA A 85 -7.63 -10.22 -15.70
CA ALA A 85 -6.69 -10.07 -14.59
C ALA A 85 -5.78 -11.30 -14.45
N VAL A 86 -6.35 -12.50 -14.46
CA VAL A 86 -5.60 -13.77 -14.40
C VAL A 86 -4.64 -13.89 -15.57
N ARG A 87 -5.10 -13.63 -16.80
CA ARG A 87 -4.25 -13.65 -17.99
C ARG A 87 -3.08 -12.67 -17.88
N THR A 88 -3.34 -11.46 -17.39
CA THR A 88 -2.32 -10.42 -17.21
C THR A 88 -1.25 -10.86 -16.21
N LEU A 89 -1.62 -11.48 -15.09
CA LEU A 89 -0.65 -11.92 -14.09
C LEU A 89 0.10 -13.19 -14.49
N ARG A 90 -0.51 -14.08 -15.27
CA ARG A 90 0.22 -15.19 -15.91
C ARG A 90 1.32 -14.68 -16.83
N LEU A 91 1.01 -13.68 -17.68
CA LEU A 91 2.02 -13.01 -18.52
C LEU A 91 3.12 -12.36 -17.68
N ALA A 92 2.75 -11.67 -16.60
CA ALA A 92 3.72 -11.06 -15.69
C ALA A 92 4.68 -12.11 -15.10
N ARG A 93 4.17 -13.26 -14.68
CA ARG A 93 4.99 -14.36 -14.14
C ARG A 93 5.96 -14.93 -15.17
N GLU A 94 5.52 -15.05 -16.42
CA GLU A 94 6.40 -15.49 -17.53
C GLU A 94 7.51 -14.48 -17.81
N LEU A 95 7.18 -13.18 -17.89
CA LEU A 95 8.14 -12.10 -18.15
C LEU A 95 9.15 -11.88 -17.02
N LEU A 96 8.81 -12.29 -15.80
CA LEU A 96 9.61 -12.09 -14.59
C LEU A 96 10.11 -13.42 -13.99
N ASP A 97 10.42 -14.41 -14.83
CA ASP A 97 11.06 -15.67 -14.46
C ASP A 97 10.39 -16.39 -13.27
N GLY A 98 9.07 -16.49 -13.27
CA GLY A 98 8.32 -17.20 -12.24
C GLY A 98 7.95 -16.35 -11.02
N HIS A 99 8.13 -15.03 -11.07
CA HIS A 99 7.76 -14.13 -9.98
C HIS A 99 6.30 -14.33 -9.54
N ALA A 100 6.08 -14.63 -8.25
CA ALA A 100 4.78 -15.04 -7.73
C ALA A 100 4.02 -13.93 -6.99
N LEU A 101 4.71 -12.93 -6.42
CA LEU A 101 4.08 -11.84 -5.67
C LEU A 101 3.43 -10.85 -6.63
N VAL A 102 2.11 -10.67 -6.52
CA VAL A 102 1.33 -9.86 -7.46
C VAL A 102 0.27 -9.03 -6.74
N LYS A 103 -0.15 -7.92 -7.36
CA LYS A 103 -1.29 -7.11 -6.92
C LYS A 103 -2.47 -7.32 -7.87
N LEU A 104 -3.53 -7.89 -7.34
CA LEU A 104 -4.77 -8.08 -8.07
C LEU A 104 -5.66 -6.84 -7.93
N GLU A 105 -6.13 -6.33 -9.05
CA GLU A 105 -7.11 -5.26 -9.17
C GLU A 105 -8.11 -5.61 -10.27
N VAL A 106 -9.39 -5.74 -9.95
CA VAL A 106 -10.46 -5.89 -10.93
C VAL A 106 -11.48 -4.78 -10.73
N LEU A 107 -11.61 -3.91 -11.71
CA LEU A 107 -12.46 -2.72 -11.62
C LEU A 107 -13.89 -3.02 -12.04
N GLY A 108 -14.85 -2.37 -11.38
CA GLY A 108 -16.28 -2.48 -11.68
C GLY A 108 -16.81 -1.34 -12.53
N ASP A 109 -16.22 -0.16 -12.41
CA ASP A 109 -16.69 1.05 -13.08
C ASP A 109 -15.50 1.92 -13.54
N PRO A 110 -15.49 2.36 -14.83
CA PRO A 110 -14.39 3.13 -15.39
C PRO A 110 -14.29 4.57 -14.87
N HIS A 111 -15.34 5.12 -14.26
CA HIS A 111 -15.35 6.50 -13.74
C HIS A 111 -14.89 6.56 -12.30
N THR A 112 -15.35 5.63 -11.47
CA THR A 112 -15.05 5.60 -10.04
C THR A 112 -13.88 4.70 -9.70
N LEU A 113 -13.55 3.74 -10.56
CA LEU A 113 -12.53 2.71 -10.36
C LEU A 113 -12.76 1.87 -9.08
N PHE A 114 -14.02 1.76 -8.64
CA PHE A 114 -14.38 0.85 -7.56
C PHE A 114 -14.07 -0.60 -7.94
N PRO A 115 -13.62 -1.43 -6.97
CA PRO A 115 -13.39 -2.85 -7.21
C PRO A 115 -14.69 -3.59 -7.57
N ASN A 116 -14.61 -4.48 -8.55
CA ASN A 116 -15.65 -5.47 -8.82
C ASN A 116 -15.43 -6.67 -7.91
N MET A 117 -16.03 -6.68 -6.74
CA MET A 117 -15.72 -7.71 -5.73
C MET A 117 -16.08 -9.15 -6.17
N PRO A 118 -17.21 -9.42 -6.85
CA PRO A 118 -17.46 -10.75 -7.41
C PRO A 118 -16.33 -11.26 -8.33
N GLU A 119 -15.87 -10.43 -9.26
CA GLU A 119 -14.77 -10.78 -10.17
C GLU A 119 -13.43 -10.83 -9.44
N THR A 120 -13.20 -9.96 -8.44
CA THR A 120 -11.99 -9.97 -7.60
C THR A 120 -11.88 -11.28 -6.81
N LEU A 121 -12.96 -11.74 -6.18
CA LEU A 121 -12.99 -13.01 -5.45
C LEU A 121 -12.72 -14.20 -6.39
N LYS A 122 -13.36 -14.23 -7.58
CA LYS A 122 -13.12 -15.25 -8.61
C LYS A 122 -11.65 -15.29 -9.05
N ALA A 123 -11.06 -14.12 -9.35
CA ALA A 123 -9.66 -14.04 -9.78
C ALA A 123 -8.70 -14.43 -8.64
N THR A 124 -8.97 -13.99 -7.39
CA THR A 124 -8.15 -14.34 -6.22
C THR A 124 -8.07 -15.85 -6.06
N LYS A 125 -9.23 -16.54 -6.09
CA LYS A 125 -9.26 -18.01 -5.95
C LYS A 125 -8.42 -18.69 -7.02
N THR A 126 -8.59 -18.30 -8.29
CA THR A 126 -7.84 -18.86 -9.41
C THR A 126 -6.34 -18.67 -9.26
N LEU A 127 -5.91 -17.43 -8.92
CA LEU A 127 -4.49 -17.11 -8.79
C LEU A 127 -3.83 -17.82 -7.60
N VAL A 128 -4.51 -17.90 -6.46
CA VAL A 128 -4.01 -18.62 -5.28
C VAL A 128 -3.87 -20.11 -5.59
N ASP A 129 -4.85 -20.74 -6.25
CA ASP A 129 -4.77 -22.14 -6.66
C ASP A 129 -3.60 -22.41 -7.64
N GLU A 130 -3.20 -21.40 -8.40
CA GLU A 130 -2.03 -21.45 -9.30
C GLU A 130 -0.70 -21.10 -8.62
N GLY A 131 -0.70 -20.91 -7.30
CA GLY A 131 0.50 -20.65 -6.50
C GLY A 131 1.01 -19.21 -6.55
N PHE A 132 0.17 -18.24 -6.95
CA PHE A 132 0.49 -16.82 -6.79
C PHE A 132 0.35 -16.38 -5.34
N GLN A 133 1.20 -15.44 -4.93
CA GLN A 133 1.12 -14.69 -3.68
C GLN A 133 0.37 -13.39 -3.93
N VAL A 134 -0.94 -13.40 -3.68
CA VAL A 134 -1.84 -12.33 -4.15
C VAL A 134 -2.06 -11.29 -3.06
N MET A 135 -1.67 -10.05 -3.31
CA MET A 135 -2.12 -8.86 -2.60
C MET A 135 -3.35 -8.31 -3.33
N VAL A 136 -4.46 -8.06 -2.62
CA VAL A 136 -5.75 -7.83 -3.30
C VAL A 136 -6.30 -6.44 -3.01
N TYR A 137 -6.40 -5.58 -4.04
CA TYR A 137 -7.16 -4.34 -3.98
C TYR A 137 -8.66 -4.64 -3.85
N CYS A 138 -9.29 -4.09 -2.84
CA CYS A 138 -10.68 -4.41 -2.49
C CYS A 138 -11.42 -3.20 -1.91
N THR A 139 -12.73 -3.36 -1.72
CA THR A 139 -13.53 -2.41 -0.93
C THR A 139 -13.10 -2.45 0.54
N ASP A 140 -13.50 -1.43 1.30
CA ASP A 140 -13.34 -1.38 2.75
C ASP A 140 -14.43 -2.16 3.52
N ASP A 141 -14.92 -3.25 2.93
CA ASP A 141 -15.88 -4.17 3.55
C ASP A 141 -15.14 -5.23 4.38
N PRO A 142 -15.33 -5.27 5.72
CA PRO A 142 -14.65 -6.23 6.60
C PRO A 142 -14.95 -7.70 6.29
N ILE A 143 -16.16 -7.98 5.77
CA ILE A 143 -16.58 -9.35 5.42
C ILE A 143 -15.83 -9.81 4.18
N GLN A 144 -15.77 -8.96 3.15
CA GLN A 144 -15.07 -9.28 1.91
C GLN A 144 -13.55 -9.39 2.12
N CYS A 145 -12.96 -8.53 2.96
CA CYS A 145 -11.55 -8.66 3.34
C CYS A 145 -11.27 -10.03 3.99
N ARG A 146 -12.13 -10.49 4.89
CA ARG A 146 -11.99 -11.82 5.51
C ARG A 146 -12.14 -12.94 4.49
N MET A 147 -13.09 -12.84 3.54
CA MET A 147 -13.24 -13.83 2.46
C MET A 147 -11.95 -13.94 1.62
N LEU A 148 -11.31 -12.82 1.31
CA LEU A 148 -10.04 -12.80 0.58
C LEU A 148 -8.91 -13.49 1.36
N GLU A 149 -8.83 -13.25 2.67
CA GLU A 149 -7.88 -13.94 3.55
C GLU A 149 -8.13 -15.45 3.59
N ASP A 150 -9.39 -15.87 3.73
CA ASP A 150 -9.80 -17.28 3.76
C ASP A 150 -9.48 -17.99 2.43
N MET A 151 -9.46 -17.26 1.32
CA MET A 151 -9.02 -17.76 0.01
C MET A 151 -7.50 -17.88 -0.13
N GLY A 152 -6.71 -17.32 0.81
CA GLY A 152 -5.26 -17.39 0.78
C GLY A 152 -4.55 -16.13 0.24
N ALA A 153 -5.22 -14.98 0.20
CA ALA A 153 -4.54 -13.72 -0.08
C ALA A 153 -3.43 -13.46 0.95
N VAL A 154 -2.27 -13.00 0.50
CA VAL A 154 -1.12 -12.71 1.37
C VAL A 154 -1.16 -11.31 1.97
N ALA A 155 -2.01 -10.44 1.46
CA ALA A 155 -2.37 -9.14 2.02
C ALA A 155 -3.70 -8.68 1.45
N VAL A 156 -4.47 -7.92 2.24
CA VAL A 156 -5.66 -7.21 1.78
C VAL A 156 -5.36 -5.71 1.66
N MET A 157 -5.86 -5.10 0.59
CA MET A 157 -5.56 -3.71 0.24
C MET A 157 -6.86 -2.90 0.12
N PRO A 158 -7.57 -2.65 1.25
CA PRO A 158 -8.81 -1.89 1.22
C PRO A 158 -8.58 -0.45 0.76
N LEU A 159 -9.48 0.07 -0.07
CA LEU A 159 -9.45 1.47 -0.47
C LEU A 159 -9.77 2.39 0.73
N ALA A 160 -9.11 3.55 0.79
CA ALA A 160 -9.50 4.63 1.69
C ALA A 160 -10.62 5.49 1.07
N SER A 161 -10.51 5.74 -0.23
CA SER A 161 -11.49 6.39 -1.11
C SER A 161 -11.15 6.08 -2.56
N LEU A 162 -11.81 6.70 -3.53
CA LEU A 162 -11.61 6.43 -4.95
C LEU A 162 -10.16 6.67 -5.38
N ILE A 163 -9.66 5.84 -6.29
CA ILE A 163 -8.33 5.98 -6.89
C ILE A 163 -8.14 7.40 -7.44
N GLY A 164 -7.11 8.08 -6.99
CA GLY A 164 -6.77 9.44 -7.43
C GLY A 164 -7.65 10.55 -6.89
N SER A 165 -8.61 10.28 -6.00
CA SER A 165 -9.49 11.30 -5.42
C SER A 165 -8.79 12.20 -4.40
N GLY A 166 -7.77 11.68 -3.71
CA GLY A 166 -7.10 12.42 -2.63
C GLY A 166 -7.98 12.75 -1.42
N MET A 167 -9.13 12.08 -1.29
CA MET A 167 -10.11 12.38 -0.23
C MET A 167 -9.73 11.83 1.14
N GLY A 168 -8.70 10.98 1.21
CA GLY A 168 -8.28 10.34 2.45
C GLY A 168 -9.21 9.21 2.88
N ILE A 169 -9.14 8.83 4.15
CA ILE A 169 -9.93 7.75 4.72
C ILE A 169 -11.36 8.23 4.99
N LEU A 170 -12.31 7.76 4.18
CA LEU A 170 -13.72 8.11 4.32
C LEU A 170 -14.42 7.32 5.43
N ASN A 171 -14.04 6.05 5.60
CA ASN A 171 -14.64 5.18 6.61
C ASN A 171 -13.57 4.58 7.55
N PRO A 172 -13.11 5.34 8.55
CA PRO A 172 -12.11 4.87 9.49
C PRO A 172 -12.60 3.72 10.37
N TRP A 173 -13.92 3.58 10.53
CA TRP A 173 -14.51 2.49 11.32
C TRP A 173 -14.35 1.14 10.64
N ASN A 174 -14.66 1.04 9.35
CA ASN A 174 -14.47 -0.20 8.60
C ASN A 174 -12.99 -0.61 8.58
N LEU A 175 -12.08 0.34 8.30
CA LEU A 175 -10.64 0.05 8.35
C LEU A 175 -10.20 -0.46 9.73
N ARG A 176 -10.74 0.10 10.81
CA ARG A 176 -10.46 -0.38 12.16
C ARG A 176 -10.92 -1.81 12.35
N LEU A 177 -12.15 -2.15 11.92
CA LEU A 177 -12.67 -3.51 11.99
C LEU A 177 -11.83 -4.50 11.16
N ILE A 178 -11.40 -4.09 9.96
CA ILE A 178 -10.53 -4.90 9.11
C ILE A 178 -9.20 -5.16 9.83
N ILE A 179 -8.55 -4.12 10.35
CA ILE A 179 -7.25 -4.25 11.04
C ILE A 179 -7.36 -5.13 12.28
N ASP A 180 -8.42 -4.98 13.10
CA ASP A 180 -8.60 -5.75 14.34
C ASP A 180 -8.86 -7.26 14.08
N GLN A 181 -9.34 -7.61 12.88
CA GLN A 181 -9.68 -9.00 12.52
C GLN A 181 -8.63 -9.65 11.60
N ALA A 182 -7.76 -8.85 10.96
CA ALA A 182 -6.86 -9.31 9.93
C ALA A 182 -5.81 -10.29 10.46
N ARG A 183 -5.60 -11.36 9.70
CA ARG A 183 -4.55 -12.38 9.91
C ARG A 183 -3.39 -12.20 8.93
N VAL A 184 -3.57 -11.34 7.94
CA VAL A 184 -2.56 -10.94 6.95
C VAL A 184 -2.35 -9.42 7.01
N PRO A 185 -1.27 -8.89 6.46
CA PRO A 185 -1.05 -7.45 6.39
C PRO A 185 -2.22 -6.71 5.72
N VAL A 186 -2.61 -5.58 6.32
CA VAL A 186 -3.56 -4.63 5.75
C VAL A 186 -2.77 -3.45 5.20
N VAL A 187 -2.87 -3.21 3.91
CA VAL A 187 -2.23 -2.09 3.23
C VAL A 187 -3.33 -1.17 2.70
N VAL A 188 -3.46 0.02 3.25
CA VAL A 188 -4.43 1.00 2.74
C VAL A 188 -4.01 1.42 1.35
N ASP A 189 -4.88 1.13 0.37
CA ASP A 189 -4.68 1.46 -1.04
C ASP A 189 -5.64 2.59 -1.45
N ALA A 190 -5.36 3.28 -2.52
CA ALA A 190 -6.24 4.24 -3.19
C ALA A 190 -6.80 5.40 -2.35
N GLY A 191 -6.91 6.56 -2.94
CA GLY A 191 -7.61 7.72 -2.40
C GLY A 191 -6.98 8.39 -1.18
N VAL A 192 -5.88 7.86 -0.65
CA VAL A 192 -5.12 8.50 0.44
C VAL A 192 -4.42 9.71 -0.14
N GLY A 193 -4.93 10.92 0.07
CA GLY A 193 -4.52 12.16 -0.62
C GLY A 193 -3.05 12.55 -0.49
N THR A 194 -2.32 11.87 0.39
CA THR A 194 -0.89 12.05 0.61
C THR A 194 -0.08 10.76 0.47
N ALA A 195 -0.70 9.58 0.29
CA ALA A 195 -0.02 8.29 0.32
C ALA A 195 -0.35 7.35 -0.84
N SER A 196 -0.97 7.81 -1.93
CA SER A 196 -1.17 6.98 -3.13
C SER A 196 -0.10 7.24 -4.17
N ASP A 197 0.27 6.23 -4.93
CA ASP A 197 1.19 6.32 -6.06
C ASP A 197 0.79 7.44 -7.04
N ALA A 198 -0.51 7.59 -7.29
CA ALA A 198 -1.03 8.64 -8.15
C ALA A 198 -0.83 10.04 -7.54
N ALA A 199 -0.88 10.20 -6.23
CA ALA A 199 -0.62 11.47 -5.57
C ALA A 199 0.85 11.89 -5.69
N ILE A 200 1.79 10.96 -5.58
CA ILE A 200 3.22 11.24 -5.76
C ILE A 200 3.48 11.70 -7.19
N ALA A 201 3.09 10.91 -8.18
CA ALA A 201 3.36 11.19 -9.58
C ALA A 201 2.64 12.42 -10.12
N ALA A 202 1.45 12.74 -9.59
CA ALA A 202 0.66 13.90 -9.96
C ALA A 202 1.07 15.19 -9.23
N ALA A 203 1.97 15.13 -8.26
CA ALA A 203 2.47 16.29 -7.55
C ALA A 203 3.30 17.20 -8.48
N ARG A 204 3.35 18.49 -8.17
CA ARG A 204 4.19 19.46 -8.89
C ARG A 204 5.67 19.05 -8.83
N ASP A 205 6.13 18.52 -7.72
CA ASP A 205 7.46 17.94 -7.51
C ASP A 205 7.30 16.52 -6.95
N PRO A 206 7.30 15.48 -7.80
CA PRO A 206 7.11 14.10 -7.36
C PRO A 206 8.20 13.58 -6.44
N VAL A 207 9.44 14.03 -6.60
CA VAL A 207 10.56 13.59 -5.76
C VAL A 207 10.44 14.15 -4.35
N LEU A 208 10.10 15.43 -4.22
CA LEU A 208 9.85 16.05 -2.92
C LEU A 208 8.62 15.44 -2.25
N MET A 209 7.55 15.15 -3.00
CA MET A 209 6.37 14.48 -2.48
C MET A 209 6.71 13.07 -1.98
N ALA A 210 7.50 12.29 -2.72
CA ALA A 210 7.94 10.97 -2.29
C ALA A 210 8.69 11.00 -0.96
N SER A 211 9.58 11.98 -0.76
CA SER A 211 10.27 12.22 0.52
C SER A 211 9.31 12.62 1.64
N ALA A 212 8.33 13.47 1.36
CA ALA A 212 7.31 13.86 2.34
C ALA A 212 6.45 12.68 2.77
N MET A 213 6.08 11.83 1.82
CA MET A 213 5.33 10.60 2.04
C MET A 213 6.05 9.62 2.96
N LYS A 214 7.35 9.39 2.73
CA LYS A 214 8.20 8.59 3.61
C LYS A 214 8.08 9.09 5.06
N LYS A 215 8.32 10.39 5.28
CA LYS A 215 8.23 11.01 6.62
C LYS A 215 6.83 10.87 7.24
N GLY A 216 5.77 11.00 6.43
CA GLY A 216 4.39 10.83 6.88
C GLY A 216 4.10 9.41 7.37
N VAL A 217 4.55 8.39 6.64
CA VAL A 217 4.40 6.99 7.02
C VAL A 217 5.22 6.66 8.28
N GLU A 218 6.47 7.12 8.34
CA GLU A 218 7.35 6.94 9.51
C GLU A 218 6.74 7.60 10.76
N SER A 219 6.33 8.86 10.66
CA SER A 219 5.70 9.61 11.75
C SER A 219 4.38 8.97 12.21
N GLY A 220 3.55 8.48 11.27
CA GLY A 220 2.32 7.76 11.60
C GLY A 220 2.60 6.46 12.38
N ARG A 221 3.66 5.74 11.99
CA ARG A 221 4.07 4.53 12.70
C ARG A 221 4.62 4.83 14.10
N GLU A 222 5.46 5.84 14.23
CA GLU A 222 5.99 6.29 15.52
C GLU A 222 4.86 6.73 16.46
N ALA A 223 3.90 7.51 15.96
CA ALA A 223 2.72 7.92 16.72
C ALA A 223 1.86 6.73 17.19
N PHE A 224 1.73 5.69 16.35
CA PHE A 224 1.04 4.44 16.74
C PHE A 224 1.79 3.72 17.86
N LEU A 225 3.10 3.55 17.74
CA LEU A 225 3.94 2.88 18.75
C LEU A 225 4.01 3.66 20.08
N ALA A 226 4.03 5.00 20.00
CA ALA A 226 3.99 5.87 21.18
C ALA A 226 2.65 5.78 21.93
N GLY A 227 1.62 5.29 21.28
CA GLY A 227 0.29 5.21 21.85
C GLY A 227 -0.48 6.53 21.77
N ARG A 228 -1.73 6.43 21.39
CA ARG A 228 -2.61 7.60 21.28
C ARG A 228 -3.16 7.99 22.66
N MET A 229 -3.22 9.27 22.93
CA MET A 229 -3.97 9.80 24.07
C MET A 229 -5.46 9.36 23.98
N PRO A 230 -6.06 8.85 25.07
CA PRO A 230 -7.46 8.43 25.09
C PRO A 230 -8.41 9.55 24.64
N LYS A 231 -9.38 9.22 23.81
CA LYS A 231 -10.47 10.14 23.48
C LYS A 231 -11.36 10.35 24.71
N LYS A 232 -11.61 11.61 25.06
CA LYS A 232 -12.52 11.98 26.14
C LYS A 232 -13.63 12.87 25.57
N LEU A 233 -14.85 12.71 26.10
CA LEU A 233 -15.99 13.54 25.69
C LEU A 233 -15.83 14.97 26.19
N TYR A 234 -15.21 15.13 27.35
CA TYR A 234 -14.95 16.42 27.97
C TYR A 234 -13.47 16.59 28.29
N SER A 235 -13.02 17.84 28.43
CA SER A 235 -11.68 18.15 28.93
C SER A 235 -11.50 17.56 30.33
N GLY A 236 -10.39 16.88 30.57
CA GLY A 236 -10.11 16.25 31.86
C GLY A 236 -9.48 17.16 32.90
N ALA A 237 -8.62 18.08 32.44
CA ALA A 237 -7.92 19.05 33.28
C ALA A 237 -7.32 20.15 32.39
N PRO A 238 -7.06 21.35 32.94
CA PRO A 238 -6.28 22.38 32.23
C PRO A 238 -4.87 21.89 31.94
N SER A 239 -4.24 22.46 30.90
CA SER A 239 -2.89 22.11 30.47
C SER A 239 -1.79 22.47 31.49
N SER A 240 -2.12 23.31 32.46
CA SER A 240 -1.24 23.70 33.55
C SER A 240 -1.94 23.48 34.90
N PRO A 241 -1.20 23.19 35.98
CA PRO A 241 -1.77 23.12 37.32
C PRO A 241 -2.51 24.40 37.65
N THR A 242 -3.68 24.27 38.29
CA THR A 242 -4.46 25.42 38.78
C THR A 242 -3.93 25.94 40.11
N GLU A 243 -3.16 25.12 40.83
CA GLU A 243 -2.56 25.45 42.12
C GLU A 243 -1.13 24.90 42.18
N GLY A 244 -0.24 25.68 42.78
CA GLY A 244 1.16 25.31 43.01
C GLY A 244 2.08 25.40 41.79
N LEU A 245 3.36 25.17 42.02
CA LEU A 245 4.38 25.09 40.98
C LEU A 245 4.61 23.62 40.56
N ILE A 246 5.00 23.41 39.29
CA ILE A 246 5.48 22.10 38.86
C ILE A 246 6.77 21.80 39.63
N THR A 247 6.74 20.82 40.51
CA THR A 247 7.90 20.35 41.27
C THR A 247 8.49 19.11 40.61
N ALA A 248 9.77 18.85 40.86
CA ALA A 248 10.40 17.59 40.43
C ALA A 248 9.62 16.39 41.02
N ALA A 249 9.55 15.28 40.26
CA ALA A 249 8.89 14.07 40.73
C ALA A 249 9.44 13.64 42.10
N PRO A 250 8.56 13.16 43.02
CA PRO A 250 9.04 12.64 44.32
C PRO A 250 9.98 11.46 44.04
N GLY A 251 11.28 11.61 44.38
CA GLY A 251 12.30 10.57 44.16
C GLY A 251 13.56 11.01 43.42
N ALA A 252 13.62 12.21 42.86
CA ALA A 252 14.83 12.78 42.27
C ALA A 252 15.65 13.57 43.30
N ALA A 253 15.89 13.00 44.50
CA ALA A 253 16.84 13.51 45.46
C ALA A 253 17.94 12.47 45.69
N LYS A 254 19.09 12.69 45.06
CA LYS A 254 20.45 12.16 45.24
C LYS A 254 20.64 10.66 45.40
#